data_b356c1c9beb203f26ea060f8f864d71f
#
_entry.id   b356c1c9beb203f26ea060f8f864d71f
#
_cell.length_a   1.000
_cell.length_b   1.000
_cell.length_c   1.000
_cell.angle_alpha   90.00
_cell.angle_beta   90.00
_cell.angle_gamma   90.00
#
_symmetry.space_group_name_H-M   'P 1'
#
loop_
_entity.id
_entity.type
_entity.pdbx_description
1 polymer ?
#
loop_
_entity_poly.entity_id
_entity_poly.type
_entity_poly.pdbx_seq_one_letter_code
_entity_poly.pdbx_strand_id
1 'polypeptide(L)'
;MQKKNLIVFDIDDTLTKSENQHQAAYVNTMIDFGITEINQDWKSYPNVTDSHILKLNYEANFNKEFNLSFIPDFERRMTERMLALNKTEEIKGASKIVDFFMNETDYAICFATGSLLAPVLIKLEQANINFVPELVETSNTIFTREEIVKSAIEKAKTYFQVTKFKSIISVGDGIWDLKTAKNLGIHFL
;
A
#
# COMPACT_ATOMS: atom_id res chain seq x y z
N MET A 1 14.25 -20.37 10.69
CA MET A 1 14.18 -19.72 12.03
C MET A 1 12.73 -19.39 12.33
N GLN A 2 12.25 -19.65 13.56
CA GLN A 2 10.87 -19.28 13.91
C GLN A 2 10.74 -17.75 13.99
N LYS A 3 9.79 -17.19 13.27
CA LYS A 3 9.54 -15.73 13.25
C LYS A 3 8.80 -15.32 14.53
N LYS A 4 9.40 -14.43 15.32
CA LYS A 4 8.87 -14.00 16.63
C LYS A 4 8.38 -12.56 16.63
N ASN A 5 8.92 -11.75 15.74
CA ASN A 5 8.64 -10.33 15.60
C ASN A 5 8.11 -10.06 14.19
N LEU A 6 7.47 -8.91 13.98
CA LEU A 6 6.92 -8.52 12.67
C LEU A 6 7.36 -7.11 12.30
N ILE A 7 7.74 -6.92 11.05
CA ILE A 7 7.84 -5.61 10.42
C ILE A 7 6.73 -5.50 9.39
N VAL A 8 5.97 -4.42 9.46
CA VAL A 8 4.97 -4.01 8.48
C VAL A 8 5.55 -2.86 7.68
N PHE A 9 5.89 -3.09 6.42
CA PHE A 9 6.41 -2.07 5.53
C PHE A 9 5.28 -1.39 4.76
N ASP A 10 5.27 -0.06 4.73
CA ASP A 10 4.68 0.68 3.63
C ASP A 10 5.57 0.56 2.38
N ILE A 11 5.08 0.98 1.22
CA ILE A 11 5.75 0.74 -0.07
C ILE A 11 6.15 2.03 -0.75
N ASP A 12 5.18 2.91 -1.03
CA ASP A 12 5.43 4.15 -1.77
C ASP A 12 6.30 5.10 -0.94
N ASP A 13 7.40 5.56 -1.51
CA ASP A 13 8.43 6.41 -0.91
C ASP A 13 9.07 5.88 0.40
N THR A 14 8.67 4.67 0.81
CA THR A 14 9.31 3.89 1.88
C THR A 14 10.31 2.87 1.31
N LEU A 15 9.86 2.02 0.39
CA LEU A 15 10.66 1.00 -0.27
C LEU A 15 10.95 1.33 -1.74
N THR A 16 10.05 2.07 -2.39
CA THR A 16 10.09 2.40 -3.82
C THR A 16 9.94 3.91 -4.02
N LYS A 17 10.66 4.47 -5.00
CA LYS A 17 10.51 5.86 -5.45
C LYS A 17 9.35 5.95 -6.43
N SER A 18 8.14 5.92 -5.95
CA SER A 18 6.96 5.71 -6.81
C SER A 18 5.85 6.74 -6.67
N GLU A 19 5.85 7.59 -5.64
CA GLU A 19 4.73 8.49 -5.35
C GLU A 19 4.32 9.35 -6.55
N ASN A 20 5.25 10.04 -7.20
CA ASN A 20 4.95 10.91 -8.34
C ASN A 20 4.37 10.16 -9.54
N GLN A 21 4.93 8.97 -9.85
CA GLN A 21 4.46 8.14 -10.97
C GLN A 21 3.08 7.57 -10.67
N HIS A 22 2.89 7.11 -9.43
CA HIS A 22 1.62 6.60 -8.94
C HIS A 22 0.54 7.66 -9.02
N GLN A 23 0.77 8.86 -8.47
CA GLN A 23 -0.17 9.97 -8.51
C GLN A 23 -0.53 10.38 -9.94
N ALA A 24 0.46 10.45 -10.84
CA ALA A 24 0.21 10.77 -12.25
C ALA A 24 -0.66 9.71 -12.93
N ALA A 25 -0.35 8.42 -12.75
CA ALA A 25 -1.15 7.33 -13.29
C ALA A 25 -2.57 7.33 -12.71
N TYR A 26 -2.70 7.54 -11.43
CA TYR A 26 -3.95 7.57 -10.69
C TYR A 26 -4.89 8.69 -11.16
N VAL A 27 -4.40 9.94 -11.20
CA VAL A 27 -5.16 11.10 -11.68
C VAL A 27 -5.60 10.92 -13.14
N ASN A 28 -4.68 10.52 -14.02
CA ASN A 28 -5.00 10.30 -15.42
C ASN A 28 -6.00 9.14 -15.61
N THR A 29 -5.97 8.14 -14.74
CA THR A 29 -6.98 7.07 -14.78
C THR A 29 -8.34 7.60 -14.32
N MET A 30 -8.43 8.42 -13.29
CA MET A 30 -9.69 9.07 -12.92
C MET A 30 -10.29 9.85 -14.09
N ILE A 31 -9.47 10.60 -14.81
CA ILE A 31 -9.90 11.36 -16.01
C ILE A 31 -10.43 10.42 -17.10
N ASP A 32 -9.79 9.28 -17.37
CA ASP A 32 -10.26 8.29 -18.33
C ASP A 32 -11.67 7.76 -17.99
N PHE A 33 -12.00 7.70 -16.72
CA PHE A 33 -13.32 7.28 -16.23
C PHE A 33 -14.31 8.43 -16.05
N GLY A 34 -13.97 9.64 -16.53
CA GLY A 34 -14.85 10.80 -16.50
C GLY A 34 -14.88 11.54 -15.16
N ILE A 35 -14.00 11.21 -14.23
CA ILE A 35 -13.82 11.94 -12.98
C ILE A 35 -12.86 13.10 -13.27
N THR A 36 -13.39 14.31 -13.46
CA THR A 36 -12.62 15.48 -13.93
C THR A 36 -12.39 16.52 -12.83
N GLU A 37 -13.27 16.61 -11.86
CA GLU A 37 -13.10 17.46 -10.68
C GLU A 37 -12.40 16.63 -9.59
N ILE A 38 -11.07 16.70 -9.57
CA ILE A 38 -10.22 15.87 -8.69
C ILE A 38 -9.56 16.77 -7.65
N ASN A 39 -9.81 16.51 -6.38
CA ASN A 39 -9.04 17.12 -5.30
C ASN A 39 -7.66 16.44 -5.20
N GLN A 40 -6.61 17.17 -5.55
CA GLN A 40 -5.23 16.69 -5.49
C GLN A 40 -4.48 17.12 -4.21
N ASP A 41 -5.18 17.72 -3.26
CA ASP A 41 -4.62 17.88 -1.91
C ASP A 41 -4.80 16.57 -1.13
N TRP A 42 -3.88 15.64 -1.37
CA TRP A 42 -3.93 14.30 -0.78
C TRP A 42 -4.00 14.31 0.75
N LYS A 43 -3.42 15.34 1.38
CA LYS A 43 -3.41 15.49 2.84
C LYS A 43 -4.76 15.91 3.42
N SER A 44 -5.66 16.42 2.59
CA SER A 44 -7.01 16.82 3.00
C SER A 44 -7.96 15.62 3.16
N TYR A 45 -7.60 14.45 2.61
CA TYR A 45 -8.45 13.27 2.70
C TYR A 45 -8.40 12.64 4.10
N PRO A 46 -9.53 12.19 4.65
CA PRO A 46 -9.57 11.49 5.94
C PRO A 46 -8.71 10.22 5.96
N ASN A 47 -8.71 9.48 4.84
CA ASN A 47 -7.86 8.31 4.62
C ASN A 47 -7.13 8.47 3.30
N VAL A 48 -5.81 8.41 3.35
CA VAL A 48 -4.95 8.48 2.15
C VAL A 48 -4.76 7.06 1.63
N THR A 49 -5.78 6.57 0.94
CA THR A 49 -5.80 5.27 0.24
C THR A 49 -6.47 5.43 -1.11
N ASP A 50 -6.00 4.71 -2.14
CA ASP A 50 -6.53 4.82 -3.50
C ASP A 50 -8.04 4.61 -3.55
N SER A 51 -8.55 3.56 -2.90
CA SER A 51 -9.98 3.25 -2.93
C SER A 51 -10.84 4.32 -2.26
N HIS A 52 -10.39 4.89 -1.14
CA HIS A 52 -11.16 5.92 -0.44
C HIS A 52 -11.14 7.24 -1.20
N ILE A 53 -9.99 7.62 -1.72
CA ILE A 53 -9.84 8.83 -2.56
C ILE A 53 -10.69 8.69 -3.83
N LEU A 54 -10.63 7.52 -4.50
CA LEU A 54 -11.46 7.23 -5.68
C LEU A 54 -12.96 7.33 -5.34
N LYS A 55 -13.38 6.71 -4.24
CA LYS A 55 -14.77 6.79 -3.77
C LYS A 55 -15.24 8.23 -3.64
N LEU A 56 -14.51 9.07 -2.92
CA LEU A 56 -14.92 10.45 -2.65
C LEU A 56 -14.97 11.30 -3.93
N ASN A 57 -13.98 11.15 -4.83
CA ASN A 57 -13.99 11.87 -6.10
C ASN A 57 -15.10 11.36 -7.05
N TYR A 58 -15.35 10.05 -7.09
CA TYR A 58 -16.43 9.47 -7.85
C TYR A 58 -17.81 10.03 -7.39
N GLU A 59 -18.06 9.98 -6.09
CA GLU A 59 -19.34 10.46 -5.52
C GLU A 59 -19.53 11.95 -5.74
N ALA A 60 -18.48 12.77 -5.64
CA ALA A 60 -18.52 14.20 -5.90
C ALA A 60 -18.80 14.52 -7.37
N ASN A 61 -18.20 13.79 -8.33
CA ASN A 61 -18.40 14.06 -9.78
C ASN A 61 -19.75 13.56 -10.30
N PHE A 62 -20.22 12.42 -9.83
CA PHE A 62 -21.41 11.77 -10.41
C PHE A 62 -22.68 11.90 -9.56
N ASN A 63 -22.57 12.40 -8.33
CA ASN A 63 -23.66 12.41 -7.35
C ASN A 63 -24.33 11.03 -7.21
N LYS A 64 -23.52 9.97 -7.17
CA LYS A 64 -23.93 8.57 -7.08
C LYS A 64 -23.05 7.86 -6.07
N GLU A 65 -23.62 6.90 -5.35
CA GLU A 65 -22.89 6.04 -4.42
C GLU A 65 -21.82 5.22 -5.18
N PHE A 66 -20.61 5.19 -4.63
CA PHE A 66 -19.51 4.41 -5.16
C PHE A 66 -19.70 2.91 -4.88
N ASN A 67 -19.44 2.09 -5.88
CA ASN A 67 -19.48 0.63 -5.74
C ASN A 67 -18.08 0.04 -5.96
N LEU A 68 -17.65 -0.87 -5.08
CA LEU A 68 -16.36 -1.54 -5.18
C LEU A 68 -16.17 -2.33 -6.49
N SER A 69 -17.25 -2.72 -7.17
CA SER A 69 -17.17 -3.34 -8.50
C SER A 69 -16.51 -2.45 -9.56
N PHE A 70 -16.34 -1.16 -9.29
CA PHE A 70 -15.62 -0.23 -10.14
C PHE A 70 -14.09 -0.41 -10.08
N ILE A 71 -13.58 -0.89 -8.94
CA ILE A 71 -12.14 -0.99 -8.69
C ILE A 71 -11.40 -1.87 -9.70
N PRO A 72 -11.85 -3.07 -10.08
CA PRO A 72 -11.10 -3.94 -11.00
C PRO A 72 -10.79 -3.29 -12.35
N ASP A 73 -11.76 -2.59 -12.96
CA ASP A 73 -11.52 -1.91 -14.22
C ASP A 73 -10.62 -0.67 -14.07
N PHE A 74 -10.80 0.08 -13.00
CA PHE A 74 -9.94 1.20 -12.64
C PHE A 74 -8.50 0.75 -12.41
N GLU A 75 -8.30 -0.28 -11.60
CA GLU A 75 -6.99 -0.86 -11.30
C GLU A 75 -6.28 -1.35 -12.56
N ARG A 76 -6.98 -2.08 -13.42
CA ARG A 76 -6.44 -2.54 -14.70
C ARG A 76 -5.95 -1.36 -15.54
N ARG A 77 -6.76 -0.31 -15.68
CA ARG A 77 -6.41 0.87 -16.47
C ARG A 77 -5.23 1.65 -15.87
N MET A 78 -5.22 1.80 -14.56
CA MET A 78 -4.10 2.42 -13.83
C MET A 78 -2.79 1.65 -14.02
N THR A 79 -2.88 0.33 -13.96
CA THR A 79 -1.76 -0.58 -14.19
C THR A 79 -1.15 -0.41 -15.59
N GLU A 80 -2.00 -0.34 -16.63
CA GLU A 80 -1.57 -0.07 -18.00
C GLU A 80 -0.81 1.27 -18.11
N ARG A 81 -1.29 2.30 -17.42
CA ARG A 81 -0.64 3.61 -17.39
C ARG A 81 0.71 3.57 -16.66
N MET A 82 0.78 2.87 -15.54
CA MET A 82 2.04 2.72 -14.81
C MET A 82 3.10 1.98 -15.64
N LEU A 83 2.71 0.93 -16.35
CA LEU A 83 3.63 0.19 -17.24
C LEU A 83 4.15 1.03 -18.42
N ALA A 84 3.43 2.06 -18.82
CA ALA A 84 3.86 3.00 -19.86
C ALA A 84 4.83 4.09 -19.36
N LEU A 85 5.01 4.22 -18.04
CA LEU A 85 5.94 5.16 -17.42
C LEU A 85 7.34 4.54 -17.26
N ASN A 86 8.28 5.34 -16.73
CA ASN A 86 9.60 4.83 -16.35
C ASN A 86 9.45 3.75 -15.28
N LYS A 87 10.42 2.82 -15.25
CA LYS A 87 10.44 1.80 -14.19
C LYS A 87 10.60 2.44 -12.82
N THR A 88 9.86 1.88 -11.86
CA THR A 88 10.00 2.23 -10.45
C THR A 88 11.38 1.77 -9.93
N GLU A 89 12.08 2.66 -9.25
CA GLU A 89 13.35 2.36 -8.60
C GLU A 89 13.14 2.06 -7.11
N GLU A 90 14.04 1.29 -6.50
CA GLU A 90 14.07 1.14 -5.05
C GLU A 90 14.51 2.43 -4.34
N ILE A 91 14.05 2.65 -3.11
CA ILE A 91 14.74 3.49 -2.14
C ILE A 91 16.06 2.78 -1.82
N LYS A 92 17.16 3.50 -1.91
CA LYS A 92 18.50 2.91 -1.82
C LYS A 92 18.67 1.98 -0.63
N GLY A 93 18.85 0.70 -0.91
CA GLY A 93 19.06 -0.36 0.07
C GLY A 93 17.77 -1.05 0.55
N ALA A 94 16.60 -0.69 0.02
CA ALA A 94 15.32 -1.29 0.39
C ALA A 94 15.29 -2.81 0.09
N SER A 95 15.75 -3.23 -1.08
CA SER A 95 15.82 -4.66 -1.43
C SER A 95 16.69 -5.43 -0.45
N LYS A 96 17.86 -4.89 -0.09
CA LYS A 96 18.80 -5.53 0.84
C LYS A 96 18.23 -5.65 2.26
N ILE A 97 17.54 -4.61 2.75
CA ILE A 97 16.98 -4.65 4.10
C ILE A 97 15.81 -5.62 4.18
N VAL A 98 14.97 -5.68 3.15
CA VAL A 98 13.89 -6.67 3.04
C VAL A 98 14.46 -8.09 3.04
N ASP A 99 15.45 -8.37 2.19
CA ASP A 99 16.12 -9.68 2.11
C ASP A 99 16.76 -10.08 3.44
N PHE A 100 17.44 -9.16 4.10
CA PHE A 100 18.04 -9.39 5.40
C PHE A 100 17.00 -9.82 6.44
N PHE A 101 15.88 -9.09 6.55
CA PHE A 101 14.84 -9.46 7.52
C PHE A 101 14.12 -10.75 7.13
N MET A 102 13.90 -11.01 5.84
CA MET A 102 13.28 -12.25 5.40
C MET A 102 14.13 -13.48 5.74
N ASN A 103 15.42 -13.42 5.53
CA ASN A 103 16.29 -14.60 5.49
C ASN A 103 17.18 -14.78 6.73
N GLU A 104 17.60 -13.68 7.37
CA GLU A 104 18.68 -13.71 8.37
C GLU A 104 18.22 -13.40 9.80
N THR A 105 16.94 -13.07 10.01
CA THR A 105 16.44 -12.65 11.33
C THR A 105 15.21 -13.45 11.79
N ASP A 106 14.83 -13.29 13.05
CA ASP A 106 13.57 -13.78 13.59
C ASP A 106 12.38 -12.82 13.37
N TYR A 107 12.57 -11.80 12.55
CA TYR A 107 11.49 -10.93 12.09
C TYR A 107 10.78 -11.55 10.89
N ALA A 108 9.45 -11.67 10.96
CA ALA A 108 8.59 -11.79 9.82
C ALA A 108 8.47 -10.41 9.14
N ILE A 109 8.15 -10.39 7.86
CA ILE A 109 7.76 -9.16 7.18
C ILE A 109 6.42 -9.33 6.50
N CYS A 110 5.67 -8.24 6.40
CA CYS A 110 4.52 -8.09 5.52
C CYS A 110 4.48 -6.64 4.99
N PHE A 111 3.64 -6.41 4.00
CA PHE A 111 3.49 -5.12 3.35
C PHE A 111 2.06 -4.64 3.52
N ALA A 112 1.90 -3.34 3.84
CA ALA A 112 0.59 -2.72 4.04
C ALA A 112 0.61 -1.34 3.38
N THR A 113 -0.14 -1.16 2.30
CA THR A 113 -0.12 0.07 1.51
C THR A 113 -1.52 0.58 1.22
N GLY A 114 -1.65 1.90 1.07
CA GLY A 114 -2.88 2.54 0.58
C GLY A 114 -3.11 2.39 -0.91
N SER A 115 -2.17 1.85 -1.66
CA SER A 115 -2.27 1.64 -3.10
C SER A 115 -3.13 0.42 -3.46
N LEU A 116 -3.55 0.32 -4.73
CA LEU A 116 -4.20 -0.86 -5.31
C LEU A 116 -3.18 -1.97 -5.60
N LEU A 117 -3.62 -3.23 -5.62
CA LEU A 117 -2.76 -4.42 -5.65
C LEU A 117 -1.90 -4.51 -6.92
N ALA A 118 -2.49 -4.48 -8.11
CA ALA A 118 -1.74 -4.68 -9.34
C ALA A 118 -0.64 -3.62 -9.56
N PRO A 119 -0.89 -2.31 -9.33
CA PRO A 119 0.17 -1.30 -9.27
C PRO A 119 1.28 -1.60 -8.27
N VAL A 120 0.93 -2.09 -7.08
CA VAL A 120 1.90 -2.42 -6.03
C VAL A 120 2.82 -3.56 -6.45
N LEU A 121 2.27 -4.64 -6.99
CA LEU A 121 3.08 -5.78 -7.45
C LEU A 121 4.09 -5.35 -8.51
N ILE A 122 3.69 -4.51 -9.47
CA ILE A 122 4.60 -3.95 -10.48
C ILE A 122 5.72 -3.12 -9.85
N LYS A 123 5.41 -2.27 -8.87
CA LYS A 123 6.41 -1.45 -8.18
C LYS A 123 7.46 -2.32 -7.49
N LEU A 124 7.02 -3.33 -6.73
CA LEU A 124 7.92 -4.26 -6.03
C LEU A 124 8.80 -5.05 -7.01
N GLU A 125 8.21 -5.58 -8.09
CA GLU A 125 8.94 -6.31 -9.14
C GLU A 125 9.98 -5.42 -9.84
N GLN A 126 9.59 -4.21 -10.24
CA GLN A 126 10.48 -3.26 -10.93
C GLN A 126 11.64 -2.79 -10.04
N ALA A 127 11.39 -2.63 -8.75
CA ALA A 127 12.38 -2.26 -7.75
C ALA A 127 13.23 -3.45 -7.26
N ASN A 128 13.01 -4.66 -7.78
CA ASN A 128 13.67 -5.90 -7.36
C ASN A 128 13.55 -6.16 -5.85
N ILE A 129 12.41 -5.85 -5.26
CA ILE A 129 12.11 -6.13 -3.86
C ILE A 129 11.42 -7.48 -3.78
N ASN A 130 12.00 -8.40 -3.00
CA ASN A 130 11.40 -9.71 -2.76
C ASN A 130 10.14 -9.58 -1.89
N PHE A 131 9.09 -10.27 -2.28
CA PHE A 131 7.83 -10.31 -1.54
C PHE A 131 7.12 -11.65 -1.68
N VAL A 132 6.20 -11.90 -0.76
CA VAL A 132 5.25 -13.02 -0.81
C VAL A 132 3.87 -12.40 -1.06
N PRO A 133 3.17 -12.73 -2.15
CA PRO A 133 1.89 -12.08 -2.49
C PRO A 133 0.86 -12.14 -1.37
N GLU A 134 0.79 -13.24 -0.63
CA GLU A 134 -0.11 -13.44 0.50
C GLU A 134 0.17 -12.50 1.69
N LEU A 135 1.37 -11.91 1.74
CA LEU A 135 1.79 -10.97 2.78
C LEU A 135 1.70 -9.50 2.34
N VAL A 136 1.07 -9.23 1.20
CA VAL A 136 0.77 -7.88 0.72
C VAL A 136 -0.70 -7.57 0.99
N GLU A 137 -0.95 -6.48 1.73
CA GLU A 137 -2.29 -5.95 1.95
C GLU A 137 -2.43 -4.57 1.32
N THR A 138 -3.58 -4.32 0.72
CA THR A 138 -3.82 -3.17 -0.16
C THR A 138 -5.20 -2.57 0.08
N SER A 139 -5.50 -1.47 -0.60
CA SER A 139 -6.77 -0.77 -0.43
C SER A 139 -7.92 -1.28 -1.30
N ASN A 140 -7.76 -2.36 -2.08
CA ASN A 140 -8.80 -2.80 -3.04
C ASN A 140 -10.20 -2.94 -2.44
N THR A 141 -10.29 -3.40 -1.20
CA THR A 141 -11.57 -3.58 -0.48
C THR A 141 -11.59 -2.91 0.88
N ILE A 142 -10.52 -2.23 1.26
CA ILE A 142 -10.33 -1.61 2.58
C ILE A 142 -10.04 -0.11 2.38
N PHE A 143 -10.78 0.74 3.07
CA PHE A 143 -10.66 2.18 2.90
C PHE A 143 -9.70 2.86 3.87
N THR A 144 -9.42 2.26 5.04
CA THR A 144 -8.62 2.90 6.08
C THR A 144 -7.26 2.26 6.27
N ARG A 145 -6.23 3.08 6.56
CA ARG A 145 -4.86 2.60 6.82
C ARG A 145 -4.81 1.64 8.03
N GLU A 146 -5.58 1.93 9.10
CA GLU A 146 -5.63 1.06 10.26
C GLU A 146 -6.16 -0.34 9.95
N GLU A 147 -7.21 -0.44 9.14
CA GLU A 147 -7.76 -1.74 8.74
C GLU A 147 -6.81 -2.50 7.81
N ILE A 148 -6.11 -1.80 6.89
CA ILE A 148 -5.10 -2.40 6.02
C ILE A 148 -3.97 -2.99 6.88
N VAL A 149 -3.41 -2.22 7.81
CA VAL A 149 -2.32 -2.70 8.68
C VAL A 149 -2.79 -3.85 9.59
N LYS A 150 -3.99 -3.77 10.15
CA LYS A 150 -4.58 -4.88 10.94
C LYS A 150 -4.71 -6.14 10.11
N SER A 151 -5.24 -6.04 8.89
CA SER A 151 -5.41 -7.16 7.97
C SER A 151 -4.04 -7.77 7.58
N ALA A 152 -3.03 -6.94 7.29
CA ALA A 152 -1.68 -7.41 7.01
C ALA A 152 -1.08 -8.19 8.19
N ILE A 153 -1.27 -7.72 9.42
CA ILE A 153 -0.82 -8.41 10.63
C ILE A 153 -1.51 -9.77 10.78
N GLU A 154 -2.83 -9.86 10.55
CA GLU A 154 -3.56 -11.13 10.66
C GLU A 154 -3.16 -12.11 9.54
N LYS A 155 -2.95 -11.63 8.31
CA LYS A 155 -2.37 -12.44 7.22
C LYS A 155 -0.99 -13.00 7.61
N ALA A 156 -0.12 -12.15 8.18
CA ALA A 156 1.20 -12.57 8.63
C ALA A 156 1.12 -13.61 9.75
N LYS A 157 0.23 -13.46 10.74
CA LYS A 157 0.01 -14.48 11.77
C LYS A 157 -0.39 -15.83 11.19
N THR A 158 -1.32 -15.82 10.22
CA THR A 158 -1.79 -17.01 9.54
C THR A 158 -0.67 -17.67 8.74
N TYR A 159 0.05 -16.91 7.93
CA TYR A 159 1.12 -17.39 7.07
C TYR A 159 2.28 -18.03 7.89
N PHE A 160 2.71 -17.36 8.97
CA PHE A 160 3.79 -17.84 9.82
C PHE A 160 3.32 -18.79 10.94
N GLN A 161 2.01 -19.10 10.99
CA GLN A 161 1.39 -20.01 11.96
C GLN A 161 1.69 -19.60 13.42
N VAL A 162 1.57 -18.31 13.72
CA VAL A 162 1.75 -17.77 15.07
C VAL A 162 0.47 -17.09 15.55
N THR A 163 0.17 -17.19 16.83
CA THR A 163 -1.02 -16.53 17.41
C THR A 163 -0.77 -15.05 17.71
N LYS A 164 0.49 -14.69 17.98
CA LYS A 164 0.91 -13.30 18.21
C LYS A 164 2.40 -13.13 17.92
N PHE A 165 2.77 -11.93 17.52
CA PHE A 165 4.16 -11.49 17.48
C PHE A 165 4.55 -10.84 18.83
N LYS A 166 5.82 -11.00 19.24
CA LYS A 166 6.35 -10.37 20.45
C LYS A 166 6.46 -8.86 20.33
N SER A 167 6.84 -8.40 19.13
CA SER A 167 6.94 -6.99 18.78
C SER A 167 6.44 -6.81 17.35
N ILE A 168 5.77 -5.68 17.08
CA ILE A 168 5.34 -5.28 15.74
C ILE A 168 5.86 -3.86 15.50
N ILE A 169 6.54 -3.66 14.38
CA ILE A 169 7.11 -2.38 13.97
C ILE A 169 6.50 -2.01 12.61
N SER A 170 5.88 -0.86 12.51
CA SER A 170 5.48 -0.26 11.23
C SER A 170 6.62 0.62 10.73
N VAL A 171 6.95 0.52 9.46
CA VAL A 171 7.95 1.34 8.78
C VAL A 171 7.26 2.07 7.63
N GLY A 172 7.37 3.40 7.59
CA GLY A 172 6.71 4.22 6.59
C GLY A 172 7.23 5.65 6.60
N ASP A 173 7.01 6.40 5.53
CA ASP A 173 7.47 7.77 5.36
C ASP A 173 6.37 8.81 5.69
N GLY A 174 5.11 8.39 5.66
CA GLY A 174 3.95 9.27 5.78
C GLY A 174 3.51 9.56 7.21
N ILE A 175 2.96 10.76 7.43
CA ILE A 175 2.32 11.11 8.70
C ILE A 175 1.13 10.18 9.04
N TRP A 176 0.49 9.62 8.02
CA TRP A 176 -0.59 8.63 8.17
C TRP A 176 -0.08 7.31 8.73
N ASP A 177 1.15 6.89 8.40
CA ASP A 177 1.75 5.66 8.93
C ASP A 177 2.07 5.81 10.41
N LEU A 178 2.65 6.95 10.80
CA LEU A 178 2.86 7.29 12.20
C LEU A 178 1.53 7.31 12.99
N LYS A 179 0.49 7.95 12.44
CA LYS A 179 -0.84 7.99 13.08
C LYS A 179 -1.42 6.59 13.22
N THR A 180 -1.35 5.79 12.17
CA THR A 180 -1.82 4.40 12.16
C THR A 180 -1.10 3.57 13.21
N ALA A 181 0.23 3.62 13.25
CA ALA A 181 1.02 2.89 14.24
C ALA A 181 0.65 3.31 15.69
N LYS A 182 0.50 4.61 15.93
CA LYS A 182 0.06 5.14 17.22
C LYS A 182 -1.34 4.64 17.61
N ASN A 183 -2.31 4.67 16.69
CA ASN A 183 -3.67 4.23 16.94
C ASN A 183 -3.74 2.71 17.23
N LEU A 184 -2.87 1.95 16.61
CA LEU A 184 -2.78 0.50 16.80
C LEU A 184 -1.91 0.09 17.98
N GLY A 185 -1.21 1.03 18.63
CA GLY A 185 -0.31 0.75 19.75
C GLY A 185 0.91 -0.10 19.36
N ILE A 186 1.38 0.03 18.11
CA ILE A 186 2.58 -0.64 17.60
C ILE A 186 3.74 0.35 17.45
N HIS A 187 4.97 -0.16 17.37
CA HIS A 187 6.15 0.68 17.17
C HIS A 187 6.16 1.28 15.76
N PHE A 188 6.77 2.45 15.61
CA PHE A 188 6.95 3.12 14.32
C PHE A 188 8.42 3.51 14.12
N LEU A 189 8.87 3.40 12.88
CA LEU A 189 10.19 3.81 12.41
C LEU A 189 10.06 4.59 11.10
#